data_0769e835a907ffaaedc69c7fbedc3deb
#
_entry.id   0769e835a907ffaaedc69c7fbedc3deb
#
_cell.length_a   1.000
_cell.length_b   1.000
_cell.length_c   1.000
_cell.angle_alpha   90.00
_cell.angle_beta   90.00
_cell.angle_gamma   90.00
#
_symmetry.space_group_name_H-M   'P 1'
#
loop_
_entity.id
_entity.type
_entity.pdbx_description
1 polymer ?
#
loop_
_entity_poly.entity_id
_entity_poly.type
_entity_poly.pdbx_seq_one_letter_code
_entity_poly.pdbx_strand_id
1 'polypeptide(L)'
;MIKPPSPNPQNKPGLISSITTGFEAVARHPYLIIPPILLDLFLWFGPRMRVKEIAAPFIASLKQPVEIQSADFTQLFGATKDLYLLLVERFNLFSGLRSLPVGIPSLISSLSPTTNPIGNPISWEAGSLNFALLFWVVAGIVGMLGASIYYSLINRVINHDEHPINPGTIGWQTMQLVSLAIICILAGVFILVPALMLVSFLTLVSPVLGQVGMLAVGIFLLSLLVPLLFAPQGIYMQHLTANRAIVASSHLTRLNRPSVSLFFLAMVILSQGLALLWQVPDENSWFLLVGIIGHALVSTSLLSAVFIFYRENIKWAQAFLSQVRPAEPTGSPRNG
;
A
#
# COMPACT_ATOMS: atom_id res chain seq x y z
N MET A 1 1.68 -31.79 -25.10
CA MET A 1 1.34 -30.52 -24.43
C MET A 1 -0.18 -30.43 -24.28
N ILE A 2 -0.71 -30.62 -23.08
CA ILE A 2 -2.16 -30.48 -22.82
C ILE A 2 -2.46 -28.98 -22.81
N LYS A 3 -3.25 -28.50 -23.77
CA LYS A 3 -3.71 -27.12 -23.83
C LYS A 3 -4.49 -26.83 -22.53
N PRO A 4 -4.14 -25.80 -21.75
CA PRO A 4 -4.88 -25.48 -20.55
C PRO A 4 -6.35 -25.23 -20.91
N PRO A 5 -7.32 -25.68 -20.10
CA PRO A 5 -8.72 -25.51 -20.38
C PRO A 5 -9.03 -24.03 -20.56
N SER A 6 -9.83 -23.71 -21.59
CA SER A 6 -10.29 -22.35 -21.83
C SER A 6 -11.01 -21.81 -20.58
N PRO A 7 -10.78 -20.57 -20.15
CA PRO A 7 -11.41 -20.01 -18.97
C PRO A 7 -12.93 -20.07 -19.15
N ASN A 8 -13.60 -20.79 -18.25
CA ASN A 8 -15.06 -20.85 -18.24
C ASN A 8 -15.57 -19.53 -17.62
N PRO A 9 -16.34 -18.72 -18.36
CA PRO A 9 -16.87 -17.44 -17.86
C PRO A 9 -17.79 -17.59 -16.63
N GLN A 10 -18.28 -18.80 -16.39
CA GLN A 10 -19.10 -19.10 -15.20
C GLN A 10 -18.25 -19.21 -13.92
N ASN A 11 -16.96 -19.47 -14.02
CA ASN A 11 -16.06 -19.56 -12.86
C ASN A 11 -15.33 -18.23 -12.63
N LYS A 12 -15.83 -17.45 -11.68
CA LYS A 12 -15.14 -16.25 -11.20
C LYS A 12 -13.82 -16.64 -10.52
N PRO A 13 -12.81 -15.73 -10.53
CA PRO A 13 -11.54 -15.95 -9.83
C PRO A 13 -11.77 -16.35 -8.38
N GLY A 14 -11.19 -17.48 -7.98
CA GLY A 14 -11.34 -18.00 -6.63
C GLY A 14 -10.46 -17.21 -5.64
N LEU A 15 -11.06 -16.71 -4.57
CA LEU A 15 -10.36 -16.02 -3.50
C LEU A 15 -9.33 -16.93 -2.83
N ILE A 16 -9.78 -18.09 -2.34
CA ILE A 16 -8.94 -19.05 -1.62
C ILE A 16 -7.83 -19.58 -2.52
N SER A 17 -8.15 -19.95 -3.76
CA SER A 17 -7.15 -20.45 -4.70
C SER A 17 -6.07 -19.42 -5.01
N SER A 18 -6.42 -18.13 -5.13
CA SER A 18 -5.42 -17.09 -5.35
C SER A 18 -4.49 -16.92 -4.16
N ILE A 19 -5.03 -16.99 -2.94
CA ILE A 19 -4.24 -16.89 -1.70
C ILE A 19 -3.31 -18.10 -1.58
N THR A 20 -3.84 -19.32 -1.70
CA THR A 20 -3.03 -20.56 -1.59
C THR A 20 -1.93 -20.60 -2.65
N THR A 21 -2.24 -20.26 -3.91
CA THR A 21 -1.24 -20.19 -4.98
C THR A 21 -0.19 -19.12 -4.71
N GLY A 22 -0.57 -17.99 -4.07
CA GLY A 22 0.39 -16.96 -3.64
C GLY A 22 1.40 -17.48 -2.61
N PHE A 23 0.94 -18.23 -1.60
CA PHE A 23 1.82 -18.88 -0.63
C PHE A 23 2.69 -19.96 -1.27
N GLU A 24 2.14 -20.78 -2.17
CA GLU A 24 2.92 -21.78 -2.92
C GLU A 24 4.01 -21.13 -3.80
N ALA A 25 3.73 -20.01 -4.45
CA ALA A 25 4.69 -19.30 -5.27
C ALA A 25 5.90 -18.84 -4.45
N VAL A 26 5.66 -18.29 -3.25
CA VAL A 26 6.73 -17.85 -2.34
C VAL A 26 7.46 -19.04 -1.73
N ALA A 27 6.75 -20.11 -1.36
CA ALA A 27 7.38 -21.33 -0.84
C ALA A 27 8.35 -21.99 -1.87
N ARG A 28 8.01 -21.92 -3.16
CA ARG A 28 8.88 -22.39 -4.25
C ARG A 28 10.02 -21.43 -4.58
N HIS A 29 9.86 -20.16 -4.30
CA HIS A 29 10.81 -19.08 -4.60
C HIS A 29 11.11 -18.21 -3.37
N PRO A 30 11.75 -18.77 -2.32
CA PRO A 30 11.92 -18.10 -1.03
C PRO A 30 12.77 -16.83 -1.11
N TYR A 31 13.57 -16.64 -2.16
CA TYR A 31 14.32 -15.40 -2.37
C TYR A 31 13.44 -14.16 -2.51
N LEU A 32 12.14 -14.31 -2.79
CA LEU A 32 11.19 -13.21 -2.86
C LEU A 32 10.97 -12.51 -1.50
N ILE A 33 11.28 -13.18 -0.38
CA ILE A 33 11.16 -12.55 0.95
C ILE A 33 12.40 -11.73 1.34
N ILE A 34 13.49 -11.80 0.57
CA ILE A 34 14.73 -11.08 0.89
C ILE A 34 14.56 -9.56 0.90
N PRO A 35 13.92 -8.91 -0.10
CA PRO A 35 13.77 -7.46 -0.09
C PRO A 35 13.06 -6.91 1.15
N PRO A 36 11.90 -7.42 1.61
CA PRO A 36 11.29 -6.95 2.86
C PRO A 36 12.14 -7.24 4.10
N ILE A 37 12.84 -8.39 4.17
CA ILE A 37 13.74 -8.67 5.29
C ILE A 37 14.89 -7.67 5.32
N LEU A 38 15.54 -7.40 4.19
CA LEU A 38 16.64 -6.44 4.12
C LEU A 38 16.20 -5.03 4.51
N LEU A 39 15.02 -4.60 4.06
CA LEU A 39 14.45 -3.31 4.45
C LEU A 39 14.21 -3.25 5.96
N ASP A 40 13.60 -4.29 6.53
CA ASP A 40 13.33 -4.35 7.97
C ASP A 40 14.61 -4.39 8.80
N LEU A 41 15.61 -5.17 8.40
CA LEU A 41 16.92 -5.18 9.08
C LEU A 41 17.61 -3.80 9.01
N PHE A 42 17.54 -3.15 7.84
CA PHE A 42 18.08 -1.80 7.71
C PHE A 42 17.36 -0.79 8.62
N LEU A 43 16.04 -0.83 8.68
CA LEU A 43 15.26 0.08 9.53
C LEU A 43 15.41 -0.22 11.03
N TRP A 44 15.78 -1.46 11.41
CA TRP A 44 15.96 -1.86 12.80
C TRP A 44 17.36 -1.57 13.32
N PHE A 45 18.39 -1.92 12.55
CA PHE A 45 19.80 -1.77 12.96
C PHE A 45 20.48 -0.54 12.37
N GLY A 46 19.97 0.00 11.27
CA GLY A 46 20.58 1.11 10.56
C GLY A 46 20.43 2.45 11.28
N PRO A 47 21.05 3.50 10.71
CA PRO A 47 20.95 4.84 11.25
C PRO A 47 19.51 5.36 11.20
N ARG A 48 19.21 6.34 12.06
CA ARG A 48 17.92 7.03 12.11
C ARG A 48 18.09 8.49 11.80
N MET A 49 17.20 9.01 10.97
CA MET A 49 17.07 10.44 10.71
C MET A 49 15.77 10.91 11.36
N ARG A 50 15.89 11.72 12.41
CA ARG A 50 14.77 12.21 13.22
C ARG A 50 14.37 13.63 12.86
N VAL A 51 13.14 14.00 13.20
CA VAL A 51 12.59 15.35 13.01
C VAL A 51 12.14 15.99 14.34
N LYS A 52 12.58 15.42 15.46
CA LYS A 52 12.13 15.80 16.80
C LYS A 52 12.41 17.28 17.09
N GLU A 53 13.62 17.77 16.79
CA GLU A 53 14.01 19.16 17.05
C GLU A 53 13.20 20.18 16.25
N ILE A 54 12.69 19.79 15.08
CA ILE A 54 11.85 20.66 14.24
C ILE A 54 10.38 20.58 14.65
N ALA A 55 9.87 19.37 14.86
CA ALA A 55 8.43 19.15 15.03
C ALA A 55 7.95 19.33 16.47
N ALA A 56 8.76 18.94 17.49
CA ALA A 56 8.37 19.04 18.88
C ALA A 56 8.07 20.48 19.34
N PRO A 57 8.88 21.52 19.00
CA PRO A 57 8.56 22.89 19.35
C PRO A 57 7.25 23.37 18.72
N PHE A 58 6.99 22.99 17.47
CA PHE A 58 5.74 23.33 16.79
C PHE A 58 4.53 22.70 17.49
N ILE A 59 4.59 21.40 17.78
CA ILE A 59 3.51 20.71 18.52
C ILE A 59 3.34 21.30 19.92
N ALA A 60 4.44 21.60 20.61
CA ALA A 60 4.39 22.24 21.93
C ALA A 60 3.72 23.62 21.90
N SER A 61 3.88 24.37 20.81
CA SER A 61 3.29 25.69 20.63
C SER A 61 1.79 25.68 20.32
N LEU A 62 1.21 24.52 19.97
CA LEU A 62 -0.22 24.39 19.74
C LEU A 62 -1.01 24.77 21.00
N LYS A 63 -1.88 25.76 20.88
CA LYS A 63 -2.73 26.26 21.97
C LYS A 63 -4.13 25.68 21.83
N GLN A 64 -4.73 25.38 22.97
CA GLN A 64 -6.14 25.04 23.02
C GLN A 64 -6.97 26.24 22.56
N PRO A 65 -8.02 26.06 21.72
CA PRO A 65 -8.95 27.13 21.39
C PRO A 65 -9.60 27.70 22.66
N VAL A 66 -9.54 29.02 22.80
CA VAL A 66 -10.03 29.75 24.01
C VAL A 66 -11.53 29.54 24.20
N GLU A 67 -12.27 29.26 23.12
CA GLU A 67 -13.72 29.12 23.09
C GLU A 67 -14.23 27.77 23.63
N ILE A 68 -13.37 26.75 23.77
CA ILE A 68 -13.74 25.40 24.19
C ILE A 68 -12.92 25.01 25.43
N GLN A 69 -13.42 25.44 26.61
CA GLN A 69 -12.78 25.18 27.90
C GLN A 69 -13.48 24.07 28.72
N SER A 70 -14.12 23.11 28.07
CA SER A 70 -14.64 21.96 28.84
C SER A 70 -13.48 21.08 29.33
N ALA A 71 -13.62 20.51 30.53
CA ALA A 71 -12.61 19.62 31.12
C ALA A 71 -12.27 18.43 30.20
N ASP A 72 -13.29 17.84 29.58
CA ASP A 72 -13.14 16.71 28.65
C ASP A 72 -12.32 17.10 27.40
N PHE A 73 -12.58 18.28 26.84
CA PHE A 73 -11.83 18.78 25.67
C PHE A 73 -10.38 19.08 26.03
N THR A 74 -10.13 19.66 27.20
CA THR A 74 -8.77 19.96 27.68
C THR A 74 -7.97 18.68 27.84
N GLN A 75 -8.58 17.64 28.42
CA GLN A 75 -7.94 16.32 28.58
C GLN A 75 -7.67 15.65 27.22
N LEU A 76 -8.64 15.68 26.30
CA LEU A 76 -8.48 15.12 24.96
C LEU A 76 -7.39 15.85 24.17
N PHE A 77 -7.36 17.19 24.25
CA PHE A 77 -6.35 18.01 23.58
C PHE A 77 -4.95 17.72 24.13
N GLY A 78 -4.80 17.60 25.45
CA GLY A 78 -3.55 17.20 26.11
C GLY A 78 -3.08 15.82 25.65
N ALA A 79 -3.94 14.81 25.73
CA ALA A 79 -3.64 13.46 25.30
C ALA A 79 -3.27 13.37 23.80
N THR A 80 -3.96 14.15 22.95
CA THR A 80 -3.64 14.23 21.51
C THR A 80 -2.26 14.84 21.27
N LYS A 81 -1.93 15.89 22.01
CA LYS A 81 -0.60 16.54 21.94
C LYS A 81 0.51 15.59 22.37
N ASP A 82 0.32 14.86 23.47
CA ASP A 82 1.29 13.87 23.97
C ASP A 82 1.46 12.72 22.95
N LEU A 83 0.38 12.28 22.34
CA LEU A 83 0.43 11.29 21.26
C LEU A 83 1.27 11.78 20.07
N TYR A 84 1.06 13.02 19.62
CA TYR A 84 1.87 13.59 18.53
C TYR A 84 3.35 13.72 18.90
N LEU A 85 3.67 14.11 20.11
CA LEU A 85 5.06 14.17 20.59
C LEU A 85 5.70 12.79 20.60
N LEU A 86 4.97 11.75 21.05
CA LEU A 86 5.42 10.37 21.01
C LEU A 86 5.66 9.89 19.57
N LEU A 87 4.74 10.19 18.65
CA LEU A 87 4.87 9.82 17.24
C LEU A 87 6.10 10.49 16.60
N VAL A 88 6.34 11.77 16.87
CA VAL A 88 7.50 12.50 16.37
C VAL A 88 8.80 11.93 16.94
N GLU A 89 8.81 11.53 18.21
CA GLU A 89 9.97 10.91 18.85
C GLU A 89 10.36 9.58 18.20
N ARG A 90 9.36 8.79 17.81
CA ARG A 90 9.57 7.50 17.14
C ARG A 90 9.80 7.62 15.63
N PHE A 91 9.41 8.73 15.01
CA PHE A 91 9.47 8.89 13.57
C PHE A 91 10.89 8.87 13.03
N ASN A 92 11.10 8.03 12.01
CA ASN A 92 12.37 7.91 11.30
C ASN A 92 12.14 8.21 9.80
N LEU A 93 12.82 9.23 9.27
CA LEU A 93 12.69 9.62 7.85
C LEU A 93 13.09 8.49 6.88
N PHE A 94 13.96 7.56 7.29
CA PHE A 94 14.26 6.37 6.49
C PHE A 94 13.05 5.45 6.28
N SER A 95 11.97 5.59 7.08
CA SER A 95 10.70 4.90 6.81
C SER A 95 10.10 5.25 5.44
N GLY A 96 10.52 6.38 4.84
CA GLY A 96 10.20 6.75 3.46
C GLY A 96 10.66 5.71 2.42
N LEU A 97 11.66 4.88 2.74
CA LEU A 97 12.09 3.76 1.88
C LEU A 97 11.00 2.70 1.69
N ARG A 98 10.07 2.57 2.63
CA ARG A 98 8.89 1.72 2.46
C ARG A 98 8.04 2.17 1.27
N SER A 99 8.10 3.45 0.91
CA SER A 99 7.30 4.18 -0.07
C SER A 99 5.77 4.00 0.08
N LEU A 100 5.01 4.96 -0.41
CA LEU A 100 3.54 4.97 -0.41
C LEU A 100 3.06 5.54 -1.74
N PRO A 101 1.95 5.07 -2.29
CA PRO A 101 1.02 4.02 -1.82
C PRO A 101 1.47 2.60 -2.14
N VAL A 102 2.55 2.42 -2.89
CA VAL A 102 3.09 1.14 -3.35
C VAL A 102 4.54 1.03 -2.93
N GLY A 103 4.88 0.00 -2.19
CA GLY A 103 6.23 -0.18 -1.68
C GLY A 103 6.53 -1.59 -1.21
N ILE A 104 7.71 -1.76 -0.64
CA ILE A 104 8.12 -3.01 -0.01
C ILE A 104 7.44 -3.10 1.36
N PRO A 105 6.74 -4.21 1.69
CA PRO A 105 6.17 -4.41 3.02
C PRO A 105 7.24 -4.35 4.11
N SER A 106 6.94 -3.70 5.23
CA SER A 106 7.88 -3.57 6.34
C SER A 106 7.16 -3.59 7.68
N LEU A 107 7.56 -4.49 8.56
CA LEU A 107 7.08 -4.60 9.94
C LEU A 107 7.67 -3.47 10.78
N ILE A 108 8.97 -3.25 10.66
CA ILE A 108 9.73 -2.27 11.45
C ILE A 108 9.29 -0.82 11.16
N SER A 109 8.92 -0.53 9.92
CA SER A 109 8.37 0.78 9.58
C SER A 109 7.09 1.12 10.34
N SER A 110 6.28 0.13 10.71
CA SER A 110 5.06 0.33 11.50
C SER A 110 5.31 0.36 13.01
N LEU A 111 6.31 -0.39 13.50
CA LEU A 111 6.71 -0.39 14.91
C LEU A 111 7.50 0.87 15.29
N SER A 112 8.30 1.39 14.35
CA SER A 112 9.22 2.51 14.59
C SER A 112 10.00 2.37 15.91
N PRO A 113 10.74 1.25 16.10
CA PRO A 113 11.40 0.94 17.38
C PRO A 113 12.40 2.03 17.74
N THR A 114 12.59 2.28 19.03
CA THR A 114 13.56 3.27 19.53
C THR A 114 14.91 2.67 19.84
N THR A 115 14.96 1.38 20.08
CA THR A 115 16.14 0.60 20.45
C THR A 115 16.22 -0.68 19.63
N ASN A 116 17.30 -1.43 19.73
CA ASN A 116 17.46 -2.75 19.15
C ASN A 116 18.33 -3.63 20.07
N PRO A 117 18.46 -4.96 19.83
CA PRO A 117 19.23 -5.84 20.69
C PRO A 117 20.73 -5.51 20.81
N ILE A 118 21.28 -4.68 19.91
CA ILE A 118 22.67 -4.26 19.94
C ILE A 118 22.83 -2.97 20.77
N GLY A 119 21.72 -2.27 21.07
CA GLY A 119 21.68 -1.02 21.81
C GLY A 119 20.94 0.11 21.07
N ASN A 120 21.37 1.35 21.31
CA ASN A 120 20.77 2.51 20.67
C ASN A 120 21.42 2.74 19.30
N PRO A 121 20.66 2.70 18.20
CA PRO A 121 21.20 3.01 16.87
C PRO A 121 21.61 4.47 16.76
N ILE A 122 22.58 4.74 15.88
CA ILE A 122 23.03 6.09 15.57
C ILE A 122 21.83 6.91 15.08
N SER A 123 21.58 8.05 15.69
CA SER A 123 20.50 8.95 15.31
C SER A 123 21.04 10.33 14.96
N TRP A 124 20.56 10.87 13.85
CA TRP A 124 20.80 12.24 13.41
C TRP A 124 19.50 13.02 13.44
N GLU A 125 19.58 14.29 13.79
CA GLU A 125 18.44 15.21 13.68
C GLU A 125 18.52 15.97 12.35
N ALA A 126 17.36 16.13 11.71
CA ALA A 126 17.28 16.96 10.52
C ALA A 126 17.44 18.43 10.93
N GLY A 127 18.41 19.11 10.33
CA GLY A 127 18.73 20.51 10.70
C GLY A 127 17.68 21.53 10.22
N SER A 128 16.78 21.16 9.28
CA SER A 128 15.73 22.05 8.80
C SER A 128 14.58 21.26 8.18
N LEU A 129 13.39 21.89 8.14
CA LEU A 129 12.21 21.30 7.51
C LEU A 129 12.43 21.01 6.02
N ASN A 130 13.11 21.91 5.30
CA ASN A 130 13.41 21.72 3.89
C ASN A 130 14.31 20.51 3.65
N PHE A 131 15.33 20.32 4.50
CA PHE A 131 16.18 19.14 4.45
C PHE A 131 15.39 17.86 4.75
N ALA A 132 14.56 17.86 5.79
CA ALA A 132 13.74 16.72 6.17
C ALA A 132 12.78 16.32 5.03
N LEU A 133 12.10 17.29 4.39
CA LEU A 133 11.22 17.05 3.27
C LEU A 133 11.97 16.51 2.05
N LEU A 134 13.10 17.13 1.69
CA LEU A 134 13.93 16.67 0.57
C LEU A 134 14.43 15.24 0.81
N PHE A 135 14.94 14.96 2.00
CA PHE A 135 15.40 13.64 2.40
C PHE A 135 14.28 12.59 2.29
N TRP A 136 13.09 12.91 2.79
CA TRP A 136 11.94 12.00 2.75
C TRP A 136 11.47 11.72 1.30
N VAL A 137 11.46 12.74 0.44
CA VAL A 137 11.14 12.59 -0.99
C VAL A 137 12.19 11.71 -1.68
N VAL A 138 13.47 11.95 -1.46
CA VAL A 138 14.57 11.15 -2.02
C VAL A 138 14.48 9.71 -1.54
N ALA A 139 14.30 9.48 -0.23
CA ALA A 139 14.11 8.16 0.35
C ALA A 139 12.88 7.44 -0.27
N GLY A 140 11.78 8.18 -0.48
CA GLY A 140 10.59 7.64 -1.16
C GLY A 140 10.86 7.21 -2.59
N ILE A 141 11.60 8.01 -3.37
CA ILE A 141 11.98 7.66 -4.77
C ILE A 141 12.89 6.42 -4.78
N VAL A 142 13.87 6.35 -3.89
CA VAL A 142 14.75 5.18 -3.72
C VAL A 142 13.93 3.95 -3.32
N GLY A 143 12.98 4.13 -2.40
CA GLY A 143 12.03 3.09 -2.00
C GLY A 143 11.17 2.58 -3.16
N MET A 144 10.68 3.50 -4.02
CA MET A 144 9.92 3.13 -5.23
C MET A 144 10.77 2.38 -6.25
N LEU A 145 12.06 2.70 -6.38
CA LEU A 145 12.99 1.92 -7.20
C LEU A 145 13.14 0.50 -6.65
N GLY A 146 13.35 0.37 -5.34
CA GLY A 146 13.39 -0.93 -4.67
C GLY A 146 12.07 -1.72 -4.82
N ALA A 147 10.93 -1.04 -4.67
CA ALA A 147 9.62 -1.61 -4.91
C ALA A 147 9.45 -2.09 -6.36
N SER A 148 9.95 -1.32 -7.35
CA SER A 148 9.88 -1.71 -8.75
C SER A 148 10.64 -3.00 -9.03
N ILE A 149 11.82 -3.16 -8.45
CA ILE A 149 12.60 -4.41 -8.55
C ILE A 149 11.81 -5.55 -7.89
N TYR A 150 11.32 -5.33 -6.68
CA TYR A 150 10.58 -6.33 -5.91
C TYR A 150 9.30 -6.81 -6.62
N TYR A 151 8.48 -5.89 -7.12
CA TYR A 151 7.26 -6.22 -7.87
C TYR A 151 7.56 -6.92 -9.20
N SER A 152 8.64 -6.53 -9.88
CA SER A 152 9.09 -7.20 -11.10
C SER A 152 9.54 -8.63 -10.83
N LEU A 153 10.24 -8.89 -9.71
CA LEU A 153 10.60 -10.25 -9.30
C LEU A 153 9.37 -11.12 -9.05
N ILE A 154 8.35 -10.58 -8.34
CA ILE A 154 7.09 -11.29 -8.10
C ILE A 154 6.35 -11.54 -9.42
N ASN A 155 6.24 -10.52 -10.28
CA ASN A 155 5.58 -10.64 -11.58
C ASN A 155 6.23 -11.72 -12.45
N ARG A 156 7.57 -11.77 -12.45
CA ARG A 156 8.34 -12.77 -13.19
C ARG A 156 8.02 -14.20 -12.74
N VAL A 157 7.99 -14.44 -11.44
CA VAL A 157 7.65 -15.76 -10.88
C VAL A 157 6.23 -16.17 -11.24
N ILE A 158 5.28 -15.24 -11.11
CA ILE A 158 3.86 -15.53 -11.35
C ILE A 158 3.55 -15.77 -12.83
N ASN A 159 4.19 -15.04 -13.74
CA ASN A 159 3.98 -15.18 -15.18
C ASN A 159 4.93 -16.15 -15.86
N HIS A 160 5.85 -16.80 -15.12
CA HIS A 160 6.88 -17.70 -15.66
C HIS A 160 7.70 -17.01 -16.77
N ASP A 161 8.02 -15.74 -16.56
CA ASP A 161 8.80 -14.96 -17.53
C ASP A 161 10.30 -15.21 -17.32
N GLU A 162 10.95 -15.82 -18.30
CA GLU A 162 12.38 -16.16 -18.25
C GLU A 162 13.28 -15.00 -18.72
N HIS A 163 12.71 -13.93 -19.26
CA HIS A 163 13.51 -12.81 -19.75
C HIS A 163 14.23 -12.09 -18.63
N PRO A 164 15.48 -11.64 -18.84
CA PRO A 164 16.23 -10.92 -17.82
C PRO A 164 15.53 -9.59 -17.48
N ILE A 165 15.64 -9.19 -16.22
CA ILE A 165 15.15 -7.89 -15.80
C ILE A 165 15.98 -6.80 -16.49
N ASN A 166 15.33 -5.99 -17.30
CA ASN A 166 15.98 -4.90 -18.03
C ASN A 166 15.96 -3.62 -17.17
N PRO A 167 17.12 -2.97 -16.93
CA PRO A 167 17.20 -1.71 -16.20
C PRO A 167 16.30 -0.60 -16.77
N GLY A 168 16.15 -0.53 -18.10
CA GLY A 168 15.25 0.42 -18.74
C GLY A 168 13.78 0.20 -18.37
N THR A 169 13.34 -1.07 -18.29
CA THR A 169 11.99 -1.43 -17.85
C THR A 169 11.79 -1.05 -16.39
N ILE A 170 12.76 -1.33 -15.50
CA ILE A 170 12.68 -0.93 -14.08
C ILE A 170 12.60 0.60 -13.94
N GLY A 171 13.43 1.35 -14.66
CA GLY A 171 13.38 2.81 -14.65
C GLY A 171 12.02 3.35 -15.08
N TRP A 172 11.45 2.80 -16.16
CA TRP A 172 10.12 3.17 -16.63
C TRP A 172 9.03 2.83 -15.60
N GLN A 173 9.06 1.62 -15.03
CA GLN A 173 8.11 1.19 -13.98
C GLN A 173 8.20 2.08 -12.74
N THR A 174 9.41 2.44 -12.31
CA THR A 174 9.63 3.38 -11.20
C THR A 174 9.00 4.73 -11.51
N MET A 175 9.19 5.26 -12.73
CA MET A 175 8.57 6.53 -13.15
C MET A 175 7.03 6.43 -13.11
N GLN A 176 6.44 5.30 -13.54
CA GLN A 176 5.00 5.09 -13.45
C GLN A 176 4.51 4.99 -11.99
N LEU A 177 5.28 4.36 -11.09
CA LEU A 177 4.96 4.34 -9.66
C LEU A 177 5.02 5.74 -9.04
N VAL A 178 6.04 6.53 -9.35
CA VAL A 178 6.15 7.93 -8.91
C VAL A 178 4.94 8.73 -9.42
N SER A 179 4.58 8.58 -10.69
CA SER A 179 3.39 9.22 -11.27
C SER A 179 2.11 8.79 -10.56
N LEU A 180 1.95 7.49 -10.28
CA LEU A 180 0.81 6.97 -9.53
C LEU A 180 0.74 7.57 -8.11
N ALA A 181 1.88 7.64 -7.41
CA ALA A 181 1.95 8.25 -6.09
C ALA A 181 1.56 9.73 -6.11
N ILE A 182 2.08 10.50 -7.08
CA ILE A 182 1.73 11.92 -7.25
C ILE A 182 0.22 12.08 -7.49
N ILE A 183 -0.36 11.28 -8.39
CA ILE A 183 -1.79 11.31 -8.68
C ILE A 183 -2.60 10.99 -7.42
N CYS A 184 -2.22 9.95 -6.66
CA CYS A 184 -2.90 9.58 -5.43
C CYS A 184 -2.78 10.66 -4.35
N ILE A 185 -1.61 11.30 -4.20
CA ILE A 185 -1.40 12.40 -3.23
C ILE A 185 -2.24 13.61 -3.61
N LEU A 186 -2.18 14.05 -4.88
CA LEU A 186 -2.93 15.20 -5.36
C LEU A 186 -4.44 14.95 -5.23
N ALA A 187 -4.93 13.79 -5.67
CA ALA A 187 -6.33 13.41 -5.54
C ALA A 187 -6.74 13.34 -4.05
N GLY A 188 -5.89 12.77 -3.19
CA GLY A 188 -6.11 12.70 -1.76
C GLY A 188 -6.23 14.09 -1.13
N VAL A 189 -5.32 15.00 -1.40
CA VAL A 189 -5.37 16.39 -0.91
C VAL A 189 -6.62 17.10 -1.41
N PHE A 190 -6.90 16.98 -2.72
CA PHE A 190 -8.04 17.67 -3.34
C PHE A 190 -9.41 17.19 -2.84
N ILE A 191 -9.50 15.94 -2.41
CA ILE A 191 -10.72 15.34 -1.89
C ILE A 191 -10.79 15.47 -0.36
N LEU A 192 -9.69 15.11 0.33
CA LEU A 192 -9.69 15.01 1.79
C LEU A 192 -9.78 16.39 2.46
N VAL A 193 -9.09 17.41 1.93
CA VAL A 193 -9.11 18.74 2.55
C VAL A 193 -10.52 19.35 2.56
N PRO A 194 -11.27 19.41 1.42
CA PRO A 194 -12.66 19.90 1.44
C PRO A 194 -13.58 19.01 2.30
N ALA A 195 -13.38 17.69 2.28
CA ALA A 195 -14.18 16.77 3.08
C ALA A 195 -13.99 17.01 4.59
N LEU A 196 -12.74 17.18 5.04
CA LEU A 196 -12.45 17.50 6.45
C LEU A 196 -12.97 18.89 6.84
N MET A 197 -12.90 19.89 5.96
CA MET A 197 -13.50 21.20 6.20
C MET A 197 -15.02 21.09 6.38
N LEU A 198 -15.70 20.28 5.54
CA LEU A 198 -17.12 20.02 5.67
C LEU A 198 -17.44 19.33 7.00
N VAL A 199 -16.67 18.29 7.37
CA VAL A 199 -16.85 17.58 8.66
C VAL A 199 -16.63 18.55 9.83
N SER A 200 -15.62 19.41 9.77
CA SER A 200 -15.36 20.43 10.80
C SER A 200 -16.55 21.37 10.95
N PHE A 201 -17.13 21.84 9.83
CA PHE A 201 -18.33 22.67 9.85
C PHE A 201 -19.54 21.94 10.44
N LEU A 202 -19.76 20.66 10.06
CA LEU A 202 -20.84 19.85 10.63
C LEU A 202 -20.68 19.64 12.14
N THR A 203 -19.44 19.50 12.61
CA THR A 203 -19.12 19.35 14.03
C THR A 203 -19.47 20.63 14.83
N LEU A 204 -19.28 21.82 14.24
CA LEU A 204 -19.69 23.12 14.85
C LEU A 204 -21.21 23.21 15.00
N VAL A 205 -21.97 22.61 14.05
CA VAL A 205 -23.44 22.60 14.14
C VAL A 205 -23.93 21.60 15.17
N SER A 206 -23.34 20.38 15.15
CA SER A 206 -23.66 19.31 16.10
C SER A 206 -22.52 18.25 16.12
N PRO A 207 -22.03 17.83 17.31
CA PRO A 207 -21.05 16.76 17.41
C PRO A 207 -21.50 15.46 16.75
N VAL A 208 -22.80 15.14 16.80
CA VAL A 208 -23.37 13.94 16.15
C VAL A 208 -23.27 14.03 14.63
N LEU A 209 -23.57 15.22 14.05
CA LEU A 209 -23.41 15.44 12.60
C LEU A 209 -21.95 15.34 12.18
N GLY A 210 -21.02 15.83 12.99
CA GLY A 210 -19.59 15.66 12.76
C GLY A 210 -19.16 14.19 12.71
N GLN A 211 -19.61 13.37 13.66
CA GLN A 211 -19.31 11.93 13.70
C GLN A 211 -19.89 11.20 12.48
N VAL A 212 -21.14 11.47 12.12
CA VAL A 212 -21.77 10.90 10.91
C VAL A 212 -21.02 11.36 9.65
N GLY A 213 -20.64 12.63 9.57
CA GLY A 213 -19.84 13.17 8.47
C GLY A 213 -18.49 12.47 8.35
N MET A 214 -17.78 12.27 9.46
CA MET A 214 -16.50 11.56 9.49
C MET A 214 -16.62 10.11 9.01
N LEU A 215 -17.67 9.39 9.47
CA LEU A 215 -17.97 8.04 9.00
C LEU A 215 -18.27 8.02 7.49
N ALA A 216 -19.06 8.97 6.99
CA ALA A 216 -19.38 9.09 5.57
C ALA A 216 -18.14 9.36 4.72
N VAL A 217 -17.25 10.26 5.16
CA VAL A 217 -15.95 10.52 4.51
C VAL A 217 -15.09 9.27 4.51
N GLY A 218 -15.02 8.53 5.62
CA GLY A 218 -14.27 7.27 5.70
C GLY A 218 -14.77 6.23 4.69
N ILE A 219 -16.08 6.00 4.62
CA ILE A 219 -16.69 5.07 3.64
C ILE A 219 -16.43 5.54 2.20
N PHE A 220 -16.55 6.84 1.94
CA PHE A 220 -16.28 7.42 0.63
C PHE A 220 -14.82 7.20 0.20
N LEU A 221 -13.86 7.48 1.09
CA LEU A 221 -12.43 7.24 0.82
C LEU A 221 -12.13 5.77 0.56
N LEU A 222 -12.70 4.86 1.35
CA LEU A 222 -12.57 3.42 1.11
C LEU A 222 -13.12 3.04 -0.26
N SER A 223 -14.29 3.58 -0.66
CA SER A 223 -14.88 3.31 -1.98
C SER A 223 -14.02 3.82 -3.14
N LEU A 224 -13.25 4.88 -2.92
CA LEU A 224 -12.32 5.46 -3.90
C LEU A 224 -11.01 4.67 -3.99
N LEU A 225 -10.56 4.08 -2.88
CA LEU A 225 -9.34 3.27 -2.84
C LEU A 225 -9.50 1.94 -3.57
N VAL A 226 -10.65 1.28 -3.45
CA VAL A 226 -10.89 -0.04 -4.06
C VAL A 226 -10.56 -0.08 -5.57
N PRO A 227 -10.97 0.90 -6.41
CA PRO A 227 -10.58 0.94 -7.82
C PRO A 227 -9.08 1.10 -8.08
N LEU A 228 -8.31 1.61 -7.11
CA LEU A 228 -6.87 1.85 -7.26
C LEU A 228 -6.02 0.62 -6.91
N LEU A 229 -6.61 -0.37 -6.23
CA LEU A 229 -5.89 -1.51 -5.66
C LEU A 229 -5.12 -2.35 -6.68
N PHE A 230 -5.59 -2.41 -7.92
CA PHE A 230 -4.93 -3.15 -9.00
C PHE A 230 -4.09 -2.27 -9.94
N ALA A 231 -4.02 -0.97 -9.74
CA ALA A 231 -3.24 -0.09 -10.60
C ALA A 231 -1.76 -0.49 -10.67
N PRO A 232 -1.08 -0.84 -9.56
CA PRO A 232 0.29 -1.32 -9.61
C PRO A 232 0.44 -2.58 -10.48
N GLN A 233 -0.47 -3.57 -10.34
CA GLN A 233 -0.42 -4.80 -11.12
C GLN A 233 -0.57 -4.52 -12.62
N GLY A 234 -1.39 -3.53 -13.01
CA GLY A 234 -1.52 -3.08 -14.40
C GLY A 234 -0.22 -2.52 -14.96
N ILE A 235 0.56 -1.79 -14.15
CA ILE A 235 1.88 -1.27 -14.56
C ILE A 235 2.86 -2.42 -14.80
N TYR A 236 2.93 -3.41 -13.89
CA TYR A 236 3.94 -4.48 -13.98
C TYR A 236 3.56 -5.61 -14.94
N MET A 237 2.28 -5.97 -15.03
CA MET A 237 1.84 -7.12 -15.85
C MET A 237 1.46 -6.73 -17.28
N GLN A 238 0.95 -5.51 -17.48
CA GLN A 238 0.45 -5.05 -18.78
C GLN A 238 1.23 -3.86 -19.34
N HIS A 239 2.29 -3.42 -18.66
CA HIS A 239 3.09 -2.25 -19.05
C HIS A 239 2.23 -0.99 -19.28
N LEU A 240 1.19 -0.79 -18.47
CA LEU A 240 0.32 0.38 -18.58
C LEU A 240 0.95 1.60 -17.92
N THR A 241 0.70 2.77 -18.48
CA THR A 241 1.01 4.04 -17.81
C THR A 241 0.11 4.20 -16.58
N ALA A 242 0.53 5.00 -15.59
CA ALA A 242 -0.21 5.19 -14.33
C ALA A 242 -1.69 5.53 -14.56
N ASN A 243 -1.99 6.48 -15.46
CA ASN A 243 -3.37 6.87 -15.78
C ASN A 243 -4.19 5.70 -16.37
N ARG A 244 -3.60 4.96 -17.32
CA ARG A 244 -4.27 3.80 -17.93
C ARG A 244 -4.45 2.68 -16.93
N ALA A 245 -3.50 2.47 -16.04
CA ALA A 245 -3.56 1.47 -14.98
C ALA A 245 -4.71 1.77 -13.99
N ILE A 246 -4.90 3.05 -13.59
CA ILE A 246 -6.02 3.48 -12.75
C ILE A 246 -7.36 3.20 -13.45
N VAL A 247 -7.49 3.57 -14.73
CA VAL A 247 -8.71 3.35 -15.50
C VAL A 247 -8.99 1.85 -15.66
N ALA A 248 -7.99 1.06 -16.04
CA ALA A 248 -8.12 -0.39 -16.19
C ALA A 248 -8.51 -1.07 -14.86
N SER A 249 -7.86 -0.69 -13.76
CA SER A 249 -8.19 -1.16 -12.42
C SER A 249 -9.63 -0.82 -12.03
N SER A 250 -10.09 0.42 -12.31
CA SER A 250 -11.46 0.85 -12.05
C SER A 250 -12.49 0.02 -12.83
N HIS A 251 -12.24 -0.22 -14.10
CA HIS A 251 -13.13 -1.04 -14.93
C HIS A 251 -13.19 -2.50 -14.44
N LEU A 252 -12.03 -3.10 -14.17
CA LEU A 252 -11.95 -4.48 -13.68
C LEU A 252 -12.69 -4.64 -12.34
N THR A 253 -12.51 -3.70 -11.43
CA THR A 253 -13.16 -3.70 -10.11
C THR A 253 -14.67 -3.54 -10.24
N ARG A 254 -15.16 -2.68 -11.17
CA ARG A 254 -16.61 -2.49 -11.40
C ARG A 254 -17.27 -3.72 -11.97
N LEU A 255 -16.59 -4.47 -12.84
CA LEU A 255 -17.13 -5.71 -13.44
C LEU A 255 -17.32 -6.83 -12.41
N ASN A 256 -16.46 -6.90 -11.40
CA ASN A 256 -16.47 -7.99 -10.42
C ASN A 256 -16.39 -7.49 -8.96
N ARG A 257 -17.15 -6.42 -8.64
CA ARG A 257 -17.13 -5.77 -7.31
C ARG A 257 -17.22 -6.75 -6.13
N PRO A 258 -18.16 -7.70 -6.07
CA PRO A 258 -18.29 -8.55 -4.89
C PRO A 258 -17.05 -9.40 -4.63
N SER A 259 -16.51 -10.05 -5.68
CA SER A 259 -15.31 -10.90 -5.53
C SER A 259 -14.09 -10.08 -5.20
N VAL A 260 -13.92 -8.89 -5.81
CA VAL A 260 -12.80 -7.98 -5.52
C VAL A 260 -12.88 -7.47 -4.08
N SER A 261 -14.04 -6.98 -3.65
CA SER A 261 -14.19 -6.46 -2.28
C SER A 261 -13.98 -7.56 -1.22
N LEU A 262 -14.51 -8.77 -1.45
CA LEU A 262 -14.32 -9.89 -0.54
C LEU A 262 -12.84 -10.33 -0.50
N PHE A 263 -12.16 -10.36 -1.65
CA PHE A 263 -10.74 -10.67 -1.73
C PHE A 263 -9.90 -9.68 -0.93
N PHE A 264 -10.11 -8.37 -1.12
CA PHE A 264 -9.36 -7.35 -0.39
C PHE A 264 -9.71 -7.34 1.10
N LEU A 265 -10.95 -7.56 1.48
CA LEU A 265 -11.32 -7.71 2.88
C LEU A 265 -10.55 -8.87 3.54
N ALA A 266 -10.51 -10.03 2.88
CA ALA A 266 -9.73 -11.17 3.37
C ALA A 266 -8.23 -10.85 3.46
N MET A 267 -7.68 -10.15 2.45
CA MET A 267 -6.29 -9.70 2.44
C MET A 267 -5.97 -8.77 3.62
N VAL A 268 -6.86 -7.80 3.90
CA VAL A 268 -6.70 -6.87 5.03
C VAL A 268 -6.77 -7.63 6.35
N ILE A 269 -7.75 -8.52 6.54
CA ILE A 269 -7.89 -9.32 7.76
C ILE A 269 -6.65 -10.19 8.00
N LEU A 270 -6.17 -10.88 6.96
CA LEU A 270 -4.98 -11.72 7.07
C LEU A 270 -3.71 -10.88 7.33
N SER A 271 -3.55 -9.78 6.61
CA SER A 271 -2.37 -8.92 6.75
C SER A 271 -2.33 -8.26 8.14
N GLN A 272 -3.42 -7.65 8.58
CA GLN A 272 -3.47 -6.95 9.87
C GLN A 272 -3.52 -7.94 11.04
N GLY A 273 -4.30 -9.02 10.93
CA GLY A 273 -4.38 -10.03 11.97
C GLY A 273 -3.04 -10.71 12.25
N LEU A 274 -2.30 -11.08 11.20
CA LEU A 274 -0.96 -11.67 11.36
C LEU A 274 0.09 -10.62 11.74
N ALA A 275 -0.06 -9.35 11.30
CA ALA A 275 0.84 -8.28 11.73
C ALA A 275 0.85 -8.09 13.24
N LEU A 276 -0.32 -8.20 13.90
CA LEU A 276 -0.41 -8.14 15.36
C LEU A 276 0.40 -9.26 16.03
N LEU A 277 0.40 -10.47 15.47
CA LEU A 277 1.19 -11.59 15.97
C LEU A 277 2.70 -11.32 15.87
N TRP A 278 3.13 -10.80 14.74
CA TRP A 278 4.55 -10.52 14.48
C TRP A 278 5.10 -9.35 15.31
N GLN A 279 4.23 -8.51 15.88
CA GLN A 279 4.58 -7.36 16.71
C GLN A 279 4.66 -7.70 18.21
N VAL A 280 4.35 -8.94 18.61
CA VAL A 280 4.39 -9.38 20.02
C VAL A 280 5.79 -9.33 20.63
N PRO A 281 6.89 -9.67 19.91
CA PRO A 281 8.22 -9.60 20.50
C PRO A 281 8.65 -8.16 20.79
N ASP A 282 9.34 -7.97 21.93
CA ASP A 282 9.92 -6.67 22.28
C ASP A 282 10.93 -6.16 21.28
N GLU A 283 11.00 -4.83 21.11
CA GLU A 283 11.90 -4.13 20.18
C GLU A 283 13.40 -4.49 20.40
N ASN A 284 13.78 -4.83 21.65
CA ASN A 284 15.14 -5.18 22.04
C ASN A 284 15.43 -6.69 21.98
N SER A 285 14.45 -7.49 21.59
CA SER A 285 14.59 -8.93 21.57
C SER A 285 15.02 -9.43 20.20
N TRP A 286 16.04 -10.29 20.15
CA TRP A 286 16.38 -11.05 18.94
C TRP A 286 15.22 -11.86 18.40
N PHE A 287 14.21 -12.14 19.23
CA PHE A 287 13.01 -12.85 18.82
C PHE A 287 12.17 -12.06 17.79
N LEU A 288 12.36 -10.74 17.70
CA LEU A 288 11.75 -9.90 16.67
C LEU A 288 12.19 -10.30 15.25
N LEU A 289 13.37 -10.95 15.07
CA LEU A 289 13.77 -11.52 13.78
C LEU A 289 12.77 -12.55 13.25
N VAL A 290 12.18 -13.36 14.14
CA VAL A 290 11.13 -14.30 13.75
C VAL A 290 9.91 -13.55 13.24
N GLY A 291 9.55 -12.44 13.90
CA GLY A 291 8.48 -11.54 13.46
C GLY A 291 8.77 -10.93 12.07
N ILE A 292 9.99 -10.44 11.84
CA ILE A 292 10.41 -9.88 10.54
C ILE A 292 10.30 -10.94 9.43
N ILE A 293 10.83 -12.15 9.65
CA ILE A 293 10.78 -13.24 8.66
C ILE A 293 9.33 -13.68 8.41
N GLY A 294 8.54 -13.85 9.47
CA GLY A 294 7.13 -14.23 9.37
C GLY A 294 6.32 -13.17 8.63
N HIS A 295 6.51 -11.89 8.96
CA HIS A 295 5.88 -10.78 8.25
C HIS A 295 6.26 -10.72 6.78
N ALA A 296 7.55 -10.86 6.48
CA ALA A 296 8.06 -10.87 5.11
C ALA A 296 7.46 -12.02 4.29
N LEU A 297 7.38 -13.23 4.86
CA LEU A 297 6.76 -14.39 4.22
C LEU A 297 5.29 -14.13 3.91
N VAL A 298 4.52 -13.72 4.91
CA VAL A 298 3.07 -13.51 4.76
C VAL A 298 2.79 -12.37 3.79
N SER A 299 3.42 -11.22 3.97
CA SER A 299 3.16 -10.04 3.14
C SER A 299 3.56 -10.26 1.67
N THR A 300 4.67 -10.97 1.42
CA THR A 300 5.09 -11.36 0.06
C THR A 300 4.11 -12.34 -0.57
N SER A 301 3.62 -13.33 0.20
CA SER A 301 2.63 -14.30 -0.26
C SER A 301 1.29 -13.64 -0.59
N LEU A 302 0.83 -12.73 0.25
CA LEU A 302 -0.38 -11.95 0.02
C LEU A 302 -0.22 -11.04 -1.20
N LEU A 303 0.91 -10.36 -1.37
CA LEU A 303 1.18 -9.55 -2.56
C LEU A 303 1.20 -10.42 -3.83
N SER A 304 1.81 -11.59 -3.78
CA SER A 304 1.78 -12.57 -4.88
C SER A 304 0.35 -13.02 -5.21
N ALA A 305 -0.48 -13.22 -4.18
CA ALA A 305 -1.91 -13.53 -4.36
C ALA A 305 -2.67 -12.40 -5.08
N VAL A 306 -2.34 -11.11 -4.81
CA VAL A 306 -2.93 -9.98 -5.53
C VAL A 306 -2.59 -10.03 -7.03
N PHE A 307 -1.34 -10.34 -7.39
CA PHE A 307 -0.92 -10.50 -8.79
C PHE A 307 -1.67 -11.65 -9.48
N ILE A 308 -1.79 -12.79 -8.80
CA ILE A 308 -2.52 -13.97 -9.32
C ILE A 308 -4.00 -13.64 -9.51
N PHE A 309 -4.64 -13.04 -8.50
CA PHE A 309 -6.05 -12.68 -8.56
C PHE A 309 -6.32 -11.64 -9.66
N TYR A 310 -5.44 -10.65 -9.85
CA TYR A 310 -5.52 -9.70 -10.95
C TYR A 310 -5.44 -10.39 -12.31
N ARG A 311 -4.47 -11.29 -12.50
CA ARG A 311 -4.31 -12.06 -13.74
C ARG A 311 -5.56 -12.87 -14.09
N GLU A 312 -6.11 -13.57 -13.11
CA GLU A 312 -7.30 -14.39 -13.30
C GLU A 312 -8.55 -13.55 -13.57
N ASN A 313 -8.67 -12.37 -12.92
CA ASN A 313 -9.77 -11.43 -13.21
C ASN A 313 -9.68 -10.87 -14.63
N ILE A 314 -8.50 -10.57 -15.16
CA ILE A 314 -8.35 -10.13 -16.55
C ILE A 314 -8.80 -11.22 -17.51
N LYS A 315 -8.35 -12.46 -17.33
CA LYS A 315 -8.75 -13.60 -18.15
C LYS A 315 -10.26 -13.81 -18.12
N TRP A 316 -10.85 -13.76 -16.93
CA TRP A 316 -12.29 -13.87 -16.76
C TRP A 316 -13.05 -12.72 -17.44
N ALA A 317 -12.61 -11.47 -17.27
CA ALA A 317 -13.24 -10.32 -17.89
C ALA A 317 -13.18 -10.39 -19.44
N GLN A 318 -12.07 -10.83 -20.01
CA GLN A 318 -11.92 -11.01 -21.46
C GLN A 318 -12.87 -12.10 -21.97
N ALA A 319 -12.96 -13.25 -21.29
CA ALA A 319 -13.88 -14.33 -21.64
C ALA A 319 -15.34 -13.90 -21.51
N PHE A 320 -15.70 -13.14 -20.49
CA PHE A 320 -17.05 -12.60 -20.30
C PHE A 320 -17.43 -11.62 -21.42
N LEU A 321 -16.56 -10.67 -21.74
CA LEU A 321 -16.81 -9.67 -22.78
C LEU A 321 -16.89 -10.28 -24.19
N SER A 322 -16.14 -11.35 -24.48
CA SER A 322 -16.23 -12.05 -25.77
C SER A 322 -17.56 -12.78 -25.98
N GLN A 323 -18.25 -13.16 -24.90
CA GLN A 323 -19.58 -13.77 -24.98
C GLN A 323 -20.73 -12.73 -25.13
N VAL A 324 -20.52 -11.54 -24.55
CA VAL A 324 -21.53 -10.46 -24.56
C VAL A 324 -21.52 -9.68 -25.89
N ARG A 325 -20.40 -9.66 -26.61
CA ARG A 325 -20.36 -9.13 -28.00
C ARG A 325 -20.66 -10.25 -28.97
N PRO A 326 -21.84 -10.26 -29.61
CA PRO A 326 -22.10 -11.15 -30.74
C PRO A 326 -21.02 -10.89 -31.81
N ALA A 327 -20.49 -11.97 -32.42
CA ALA A 327 -19.63 -11.83 -33.59
C ALA A 327 -20.35 -10.93 -34.60
N GLU A 328 -19.69 -9.85 -35.04
CA GLU A 328 -20.19 -9.11 -36.23
C GLU A 328 -20.39 -10.14 -37.35
N PRO A 329 -21.56 -10.17 -38.00
CA PRO A 329 -21.75 -11.07 -39.10
C PRO A 329 -20.69 -10.75 -40.15
N THR A 330 -19.81 -11.72 -40.39
CA THR A 330 -18.86 -11.68 -41.49
C THR A 330 -19.66 -11.40 -42.75
N GLY A 331 -19.47 -10.20 -43.26
CA GLY A 331 -20.19 -9.72 -44.43
C GLY A 331 -20.19 -10.79 -45.53
N SER A 332 -21.39 -11.11 -46.04
CA SER A 332 -21.54 -11.96 -47.20
C SER A 332 -20.67 -11.41 -48.34
N PRO A 333 -19.96 -12.27 -49.07
CA PRO A 333 -19.29 -11.83 -50.28
C PRO A 333 -20.33 -11.25 -51.23
N ARG A 334 -20.20 -9.96 -51.58
CA ARG A 334 -20.92 -9.37 -52.67
C ARG A 334 -20.47 -10.10 -53.93
N ASN A 335 -21.25 -11.07 -54.37
CA ASN A 335 -21.24 -11.55 -55.74
C ASN A 335 -21.80 -10.40 -56.62
N GLY A 336 -20.91 -9.86 -57.41
CA GLY A 336 -21.16 -8.94 -58.49
C GLY A 336 -20.28 -9.33 -59.65
#